data_448838fac0f0242c05c947c29b20bfc0
#
_entry.id   448838fac0f0242c05c947c29b20bfc0
#
_cell.length_a   1.000
_cell.length_b   1.000
_cell.length_c   1.000
_cell.angle_alpha   90.00
_cell.angle_beta   90.00
_cell.angle_gamma   90.00
#
_symmetry.space_group_name_H-M   'P 1'
#
loop_
_entity.id
_entity.type
_entity.pdbx_description
1 polymer ?
#
loop_
_entity_poly.entity_id
_entity_poly.type
_entity_poly.pdbx_seq_one_letter_code
_entity_poly.pdbx_strand_id
1 'polypeptide(L)'
;MSALLEVKNLSTYFDSSEGVVKAVNDISYTLGSGETLGVVGESGCGKSVSALSLLRLVSYPGRIVDGEVIFKGRDLLSLSDNEMRGIRGRRIAMVFQEPMTSLNPVLTVERQLTEAIELHLGFGRKEARKYSVELLDRVGIPDPQERIKDFPHTFSGG
;
A
#
# COMPACT_ATOMS: atom_id res chain seq x y z
N MET A 1 -15.55 4.52 -21.41
CA MET A 1 -15.12 5.11 -20.12
C MET A 1 -13.61 4.88 -20.02
N SER A 2 -12.85 5.86 -19.57
CA SER A 2 -11.40 5.67 -19.40
C SER A 2 -11.15 4.74 -18.20
N ALA A 3 -10.22 3.80 -18.33
CA ALA A 3 -9.81 2.93 -17.23
C ALA A 3 -9.24 3.76 -16.08
N LEU A 4 -9.50 3.35 -14.83
CA LEU A 4 -8.89 3.92 -13.64
C LEU A 4 -7.44 3.50 -13.52
N LEU A 5 -7.18 2.21 -13.78
CA LEU A 5 -5.87 1.58 -13.77
C LEU A 5 -5.74 0.66 -14.98
N GLU A 6 -4.63 0.76 -15.69
CA GLU A 6 -4.24 -0.17 -16.76
C GLU A 6 -2.85 -0.71 -16.45
N VAL A 7 -2.71 -2.00 -16.42
CA VAL A 7 -1.42 -2.70 -16.32
C VAL A 7 -1.16 -3.39 -17.65
N LYS A 8 0.02 -3.17 -18.24
CA LYS A 8 0.40 -3.70 -19.54
C LYS A 8 1.75 -4.38 -19.44
N ASN A 9 1.77 -5.66 -19.81
CA ASN A 9 2.98 -6.49 -19.91
C ASN A 9 3.91 -6.43 -18.69
N LEU A 10 3.34 -6.22 -17.50
CA LEU A 10 4.09 -6.04 -16.26
C LEU A 10 4.87 -7.31 -15.92
N SER A 11 6.17 -7.15 -15.73
CA SER A 11 7.08 -8.22 -15.37
C SER A 11 7.97 -7.82 -14.20
N THR A 12 8.02 -8.69 -13.16
CA THR A 12 8.82 -8.47 -11.96
C THR A 12 9.60 -9.73 -11.62
N TYR A 13 10.91 -9.61 -11.58
CA TYR A 13 11.84 -10.72 -11.39
C TYR A 13 12.67 -10.52 -10.14
N PHE A 14 13.12 -11.64 -9.56
CA PHE A 14 14.04 -11.68 -8.43
C PHE A 14 15.31 -12.41 -8.84
N ASP A 15 16.44 -11.76 -8.63
CA ASP A 15 17.75 -12.38 -8.85
C ASP A 15 18.10 -13.24 -7.62
N SER A 16 18.45 -14.52 -7.83
CA SER A 16 18.87 -15.46 -6.78
C SER A 16 20.17 -16.15 -7.15
N SER A 17 20.80 -16.83 -6.19
CA SER A 17 22.01 -17.64 -6.44
C SER A 17 21.77 -18.81 -7.40
N GLU A 18 20.53 -19.25 -7.55
CA GLU A 18 20.14 -20.35 -8.43
C GLU A 18 19.61 -19.88 -9.80
N GLY A 19 19.53 -18.56 -10.00
CA GLY A 19 19.04 -17.96 -11.24
C GLY A 19 17.95 -16.94 -11.02
N VAL A 20 17.25 -16.55 -12.08
CA VAL A 20 16.22 -15.53 -12.08
C VAL A 20 14.84 -16.16 -11.84
N VAL A 21 14.17 -15.76 -10.77
CA VAL A 21 12.78 -16.14 -10.49
C VAL A 21 11.85 -15.09 -11.09
N LYS A 22 11.00 -15.51 -12.04
CA LYS A 22 9.99 -14.67 -12.68
C LYS A 22 8.71 -14.68 -11.85
N ALA A 23 8.65 -13.88 -10.80
CA ALA A 23 7.50 -13.83 -9.88
C ALA A 23 6.23 -13.26 -10.54
N VAL A 24 6.39 -12.29 -11.43
CA VAL A 24 5.33 -11.75 -12.30
C VAL A 24 5.90 -11.74 -13.70
N ASN A 25 5.19 -12.29 -14.67
CA ASN A 25 5.69 -12.42 -16.03
C ASN A 25 4.61 -12.08 -17.04
N ASP A 26 4.74 -10.92 -17.67
CA ASP A 26 3.89 -10.47 -18.78
C ASP A 26 2.38 -10.44 -18.44
N ILE A 27 2.01 -9.83 -17.30
CA ILE A 27 0.60 -9.69 -16.94
C ILE A 27 0.01 -8.38 -17.44
N SER A 28 -1.23 -8.45 -17.92
CA SER A 28 -1.99 -7.28 -18.38
C SER A 28 -3.43 -7.36 -17.89
N TYR A 29 -3.97 -6.26 -17.37
CA TYR A 29 -5.36 -6.13 -16.96
C TYR A 29 -5.75 -4.66 -16.84
N THR A 30 -7.05 -4.42 -16.80
CA THR A 30 -7.62 -3.08 -16.61
C THR A 30 -8.61 -3.09 -15.45
N LEU A 31 -8.77 -1.95 -14.78
CA LEU A 31 -9.75 -1.72 -13.74
C LEU A 31 -10.45 -0.39 -13.99
N GLY A 32 -11.75 -0.40 -14.08
CA GLY A 32 -12.60 0.77 -14.20
C GLY A 32 -12.86 1.45 -12.84
N SER A 33 -13.42 2.64 -12.90
CA SER A 33 -13.83 3.35 -11.67
C SER A 33 -15.04 2.65 -11.05
N GLY A 34 -14.97 2.36 -9.74
CA GLY A 34 -16.01 1.64 -9.00
C GLY A 34 -16.03 0.14 -9.22
N GLU A 35 -15.06 -0.42 -9.95
CA GLU A 35 -14.93 -1.86 -10.16
C GLU A 35 -14.10 -2.52 -9.06
N THR A 36 -14.32 -3.82 -8.88
CA THR A 36 -13.50 -4.70 -8.04
C THR A 36 -12.91 -5.80 -8.90
N LEU A 37 -11.60 -5.97 -8.85
CA LEU A 37 -10.87 -7.04 -9.53
C LEU A 37 -10.41 -8.08 -8.50
N GLY A 38 -10.86 -9.33 -8.67
CA GLY A 38 -10.36 -10.47 -7.90
C GLY A 38 -9.13 -11.09 -8.57
N VAL A 39 -8.02 -11.16 -7.85
CA VAL A 39 -6.81 -11.87 -8.28
C VAL A 39 -6.67 -13.15 -7.47
N VAL A 40 -6.85 -14.30 -8.11
CA VAL A 40 -6.83 -15.62 -7.47
C VAL A 40 -5.63 -16.44 -7.95
N GLY A 41 -5.21 -17.39 -7.14
CA GLY A 41 -4.08 -18.29 -7.44
C GLY A 41 -3.51 -18.89 -6.15
N GLU A 42 -2.63 -19.86 -6.30
CA GLU A 42 -1.96 -20.56 -5.20
C GLU A 42 -1.01 -19.64 -4.40
N SER A 43 -0.60 -20.09 -3.22
CA SER A 43 0.43 -19.36 -2.45
C SER A 43 1.74 -19.32 -3.26
N GLY A 44 2.40 -18.16 -3.27
CA GLY A 44 3.66 -17.99 -4.02
C GLY A 44 3.53 -17.70 -5.52
N CYS A 45 2.32 -17.70 -6.10
CA CYS A 45 2.14 -17.45 -7.55
C CYS A 45 2.28 -15.97 -7.99
N GLY A 46 2.79 -15.07 -7.14
CA GLY A 46 3.10 -13.70 -7.53
C GLY A 46 2.01 -12.65 -7.27
N LYS A 47 0.83 -13.00 -6.69
CA LYS A 47 -0.26 -12.04 -6.41
C LYS A 47 0.20 -10.81 -5.62
N SER A 48 0.85 -11.04 -4.50
CA SER A 48 1.36 -9.95 -3.64
C SER A 48 2.46 -9.15 -4.34
N VAL A 49 3.32 -9.82 -5.11
CA VAL A 49 4.38 -9.17 -5.88
C VAL A 49 3.78 -8.28 -6.96
N SER A 50 2.72 -8.72 -7.66
CA SER A 50 2.05 -7.88 -8.65
C SER A 50 1.47 -6.61 -8.02
N ALA A 51 0.81 -6.73 -6.86
CA ALA A 51 0.28 -5.57 -6.13
C ALA A 51 1.39 -4.62 -5.64
N LEU A 52 2.51 -5.15 -5.12
CA LEU A 52 3.68 -4.37 -4.72
C LEU A 52 4.33 -3.65 -5.91
N SER A 53 4.32 -4.28 -7.09
CA SER A 53 4.87 -3.71 -8.31
C SER A 53 4.11 -2.45 -8.75
N LEU A 54 2.77 -2.41 -8.60
CA LEU A 54 1.97 -1.23 -8.90
C LEU A 54 2.42 0.01 -8.13
N LEU A 55 2.86 -0.20 -6.89
CA LEU A 55 3.31 0.87 -6.00
C LEU A 55 4.85 1.03 -5.97
N ARG A 56 5.58 0.28 -6.78
CA ARG A 56 7.05 0.25 -6.76
C ARG A 56 7.61 -0.02 -5.34
N LEU A 57 6.99 -1.00 -4.65
CA LEU A 57 7.38 -1.43 -3.30
C LEU A 57 8.07 -2.81 -3.31
N VAL A 58 8.47 -3.29 -4.47
CA VAL A 58 9.24 -4.53 -4.60
C VAL A 58 10.63 -4.30 -3.99
N SER A 59 10.97 -5.11 -2.98
CA SER A 59 12.25 -5.02 -2.28
C SER A 59 13.35 -5.78 -3.04
N TYR A 60 14.60 -5.28 -2.93
CA TYR A 60 15.77 -6.01 -3.40
C TYR A 60 15.79 -7.45 -2.85
N PRO A 61 16.15 -8.48 -3.64
CA PRO A 61 16.70 -8.43 -4.99
C PRO A 61 15.64 -8.39 -6.13
N GLY A 62 14.39 -8.10 -5.82
CA GLY A 62 13.33 -7.97 -6.82
C GLY A 62 13.43 -6.64 -7.59
N ARG A 63 13.09 -6.71 -8.87
CA ARG A 63 13.03 -5.53 -9.74
C ARG A 63 11.92 -5.66 -10.77
N ILE A 64 11.27 -4.57 -11.08
CA ILE A 64 10.36 -4.48 -12.23
C ILE A 64 11.24 -4.39 -13.48
N VAL A 65 11.07 -5.33 -14.40
CA VAL A 65 11.92 -5.45 -15.57
C VAL A 65 11.28 -4.95 -16.84
N ASP A 66 9.94 -4.97 -16.91
CA ASP A 66 9.18 -4.55 -18.09
C ASP A 66 7.75 -4.18 -17.72
N GLY A 67 7.07 -3.47 -18.63
CA GLY A 67 5.66 -3.13 -18.56
C GLY A 67 5.37 -1.68 -18.21
N GLU A 68 4.07 -1.38 -18.17
CA GLU A 68 3.52 -0.06 -17.82
C GLU A 68 2.42 -0.23 -16.75
N VAL A 69 2.35 0.74 -15.84
CA VAL A 69 1.28 0.84 -14.83
C VAL A 69 0.64 2.22 -14.94
N ILE A 70 -0.42 2.31 -15.74
CA ILE A 70 -1.08 3.58 -16.05
C ILE A 70 -2.24 3.82 -15.07
N PHE A 71 -2.10 4.79 -14.19
CA PHE A 71 -3.13 5.22 -13.25
C PHE A 71 -3.65 6.60 -13.63
N LYS A 72 -4.93 6.68 -13.97
CA LYS A 72 -5.59 7.92 -14.44
C LYS A 72 -4.79 8.60 -15.56
N GLY A 73 -4.31 7.83 -16.53
CA GLY A 73 -3.56 8.31 -17.68
C GLY A 73 -2.09 8.65 -17.44
N ARG A 74 -1.54 8.37 -16.24
CA ARG A 74 -0.11 8.57 -15.92
C ARG A 74 0.56 7.25 -15.63
N ASP A 75 1.67 6.97 -16.28
CA ASP A 75 2.46 5.78 -15.99
C ASP A 75 3.24 5.97 -14.68
N LEU A 76 2.92 5.12 -13.68
CA LEU A 76 3.52 5.16 -12.34
C LEU A 76 4.99 4.72 -12.34
N LEU A 77 5.40 3.88 -13.30
CA LEU A 77 6.77 3.37 -13.36
C LEU A 77 7.75 4.45 -13.82
N SER A 78 7.28 5.44 -14.57
CA SER A 78 8.07 6.56 -15.08
C SER A 78 8.20 7.74 -14.09
N LEU A 79 7.42 7.75 -13.00
CA LEU A 79 7.40 8.83 -12.03
C LEU A 79 8.68 8.89 -11.18
N SER A 80 9.07 10.08 -10.77
CA SER A 80 10.10 10.28 -9.73
C SER A 80 9.60 9.75 -8.37
N ASP A 81 10.52 9.47 -7.45
CA ASP A 81 10.15 8.99 -6.10
C ASP A 81 9.31 10.00 -5.32
N ASN A 82 9.54 11.30 -5.53
CA ASN A 82 8.73 12.35 -4.90
C ASN A 82 7.29 12.35 -5.42
N GLU A 83 7.08 12.14 -6.70
CA GLU A 83 5.74 12.02 -7.28
C GLU A 83 5.05 10.75 -6.78
N MET A 84 5.77 9.61 -6.69
CA MET A 84 5.24 8.38 -6.14
C MET A 84 4.82 8.51 -4.67
N ARG A 85 5.54 9.30 -3.85
CA ARG A 85 5.11 9.61 -2.47
C ARG A 85 3.74 10.30 -2.43
N GLY A 86 3.43 11.16 -3.39
CA GLY A 86 2.12 11.79 -3.53
C GLY A 86 0.99 10.83 -3.98
N ILE A 87 1.36 9.67 -4.54
CA ILE A 87 0.39 8.64 -4.97
C ILE A 87 0.15 7.64 -3.83
N ARG A 88 1.22 7.12 -3.22
CA ARG A 88 1.17 6.12 -2.14
C ARG A 88 0.41 6.68 -0.93
N GLY A 89 -0.53 5.89 -0.43
CA GLY A 89 -1.36 6.23 0.73
C GLY A 89 -2.51 7.21 0.45
N ARG A 90 -2.32 8.15 -0.46
CA ARG A 90 -3.32 9.18 -0.78
C ARG A 90 -4.22 8.82 -1.96
N ARG A 91 -3.66 8.25 -3.02
CA ARG A 91 -4.36 7.91 -4.26
C ARG A 91 -4.55 6.41 -4.44
N ILE A 92 -3.54 5.65 -4.08
CA ILE A 92 -3.54 4.20 -4.06
C ILE A 92 -2.99 3.78 -2.70
N ALA A 93 -3.75 2.97 -1.97
CA ALA A 93 -3.32 2.40 -0.69
C ALA A 93 -3.26 0.87 -0.80
N MET A 94 -2.45 0.26 0.03
CA MET A 94 -2.34 -1.19 0.15
C MET A 94 -2.61 -1.60 1.60
N VAL A 95 -3.46 -2.61 1.77
CA VAL A 95 -3.67 -3.29 3.06
C VAL A 95 -2.93 -4.61 3.02
N PHE A 96 -1.98 -4.80 3.93
CA PHE A 96 -1.18 -6.02 3.99
C PHE A 96 -1.92 -7.13 4.75
N GLN A 97 -1.57 -8.38 4.44
CA GLN A 97 -2.18 -9.55 5.06
C GLN A 97 -1.86 -9.66 6.56
N GLU A 98 -0.69 -9.19 6.98
CA GLU A 98 -0.25 -9.20 8.37
C GLU A 98 -0.21 -7.76 8.93
N PRO A 99 -1.29 -7.26 9.55
CA PRO A 99 -1.37 -5.87 10.00
C PRO A 99 -0.34 -5.55 11.10
N MET A 100 0.04 -6.53 11.92
CA MET A 100 1.01 -6.32 13.01
C MET A 100 2.41 -5.99 12.51
N THR A 101 2.80 -6.48 11.33
CA THR A 101 4.10 -6.16 10.72
C THR A 101 4.10 -4.81 9.99
N SER A 102 2.92 -4.25 9.72
CA SER A 102 2.76 -2.96 9.04
C SER A 102 2.97 -1.77 9.97
N LEU A 103 2.79 -1.98 11.28
CA LEU A 103 2.95 -0.95 12.29
C LEU A 103 4.33 -1.04 12.95
N ASN A 104 4.94 0.11 13.17
CA ASN A 104 6.21 0.19 13.90
C ASN A 104 5.95 -0.05 15.39
N PRO A 105 6.46 -1.14 16.01
CA PRO A 105 6.14 -1.50 17.40
C PRO A 105 6.71 -0.53 18.45
N VAL A 106 7.69 0.31 18.07
CA VAL A 106 8.32 1.28 19.00
C VAL A 106 7.73 2.69 18.89
N LEU A 107 6.70 2.87 18.04
CA LEU A 107 5.95 4.11 17.93
C LEU A 107 4.52 3.91 18.42
N THR A 108 3.95 4.92 19.09
CA THR A 108 2.55 4.88 19.49
C THR A 108 1.62 4.90 18.28
N VAL A 109 0.42 4.39 18.44
CA VAL A 109 -0.63 4.45 17.42
C VAL A 109 -0.93 5.90 17.03
N GLU A 110 -0.95 6.83 18.01
CA GLU A 110 -1.09 8.27 17.75
C GLU A 110 -0.07 8.76 16.73
N ARG A 111 1.22 8.47 16.95
CA ARG A 111 2.29 8.96 16.08
C ARG A 111 2.13 8.46 14.65
N GLN A 112 1.78 7.21 14.49
CA GLN A 112 1.66 6.57 13.16
C GLN A 112 0.42 7.05 12.40
N LEU A 113 -0.72 7.23 13.08
CA LEU A 113 -1.93 7.77 12.47
C LEU A 113 -1.79 9.25 12.11
N THR A 114 -1.29 10.06 13.06
CA THR A 114 -1.17 11.51 12.83
C THR A 114 -0.19 11.83 11.72
N GLU A 115 0.93 11.09 11.60
CA GLU A 115 1.91 11.28 10.52
C GLU A 115 1.27 11.13 9.13
N ALA A 116 0.47 10.10 8.93
CA ALA A 116 -0.23 9.88 7.66
C ALA A 116 -1.27 10.98 7.38
N ILE A 117 -2.00 11.42 8.40
CA ILE A 117 -3.03 12.45 8.29
C ILE A 117 -2.39 13.82 8.00
N GLU A 118 -1.34 14.19 8.72
CA GLU A 118 -0.59 15.42 8.49
C GLU A 118 -0.01 15.45 7.07
N LEU A 119 0.60 14.35 6.64
CA LEU A 119 1.24 14.24 5.32
C LEU A 119 0.23 14.31 4.18
N HIS A 120 -0.89 13.60 4.28
CA HIS A 120 -1.80 13.41 3.15
C HIS A 120 -3.01 14.34 3.16
N LEU A 121 -3.46 14.79 4.33
CA LEU A 121 -4.61 15.70 4.47
C LEU A 121 -4.20 17.12 4.80
N GLY A 122 -2.94 17.35 5.22
CA GLY A 122 -2.44 18.67 5.56
C GLY A 122 -3.00 19.21 6.88
N PHE A 123 -3.51 18.34 7.76
CA PHE A 123 -4.04 18.74 9.05
C PHE A 123 -2.92 19.19 10.00
N GLY A 124 -3.21 20.17 10.85
CA GLY A 124 -2.33 20.48 11.97
C GLY A 124 -2.37 19.39 13.04
N ARG A 125 -1.31 19.29 13.87
CA ARG A 125 -1.14 18.21 14.87
C ARG A 125 -2.37 17.96 15.76
N LYS A 126 -3.02 19.03 16.25
CA LYS A 126 -4.22 18.89 17.11
C LYS A 126 -5.40 18.30 16.35
N GLU A 127 -5.59 18.73 15.12
CA GLU A 127 -6.67 18.29 14.24
C GLU A 127 -6.42 16.83 13.80
N ALA A 128 -5.19 16.51 13.41
CA ALA A 128 -4.79 15.15 13.06
C ALA A 128 -5.03 14.18 14.22
N ARG A 129 -4.69 14.56 15.46
CA ARG A 129 -4.96 13.75 16.64
C ARG A 129 -6.48 13.55 16.86
N LYS A 130 -7.28 14.61 16.76
CA LYS A 130 -8.73 14.50 16.88
C LYS A 130 -9.32 13.55 15.85
N TYR A 131 -8.91 13.72 14.60
CA TYR A 131 -9.37 12.87 13.51
C TYR A 131 -8.91 11.40 13.67
N SER A 132 -7.70 11.17 14.19
CA SER A 132 -7.22 9.82 14.52
C SER A 132 -8.08 9.13 15.57
N VAL A 133 -8.51 9.86 16.62
CA VAL A 133 -9.43 9.34 17.64
C VAL A 133 -10.78 8.97 17.02
N GLU A 134 -11.33 9.82 16.15
CA GLU A 134 -12.58 9.56 15.44
C GLU A 134 -12.46 8.30 14.54
N LEU A 135 -11.31 8.08 13.89
CA LEU A 135 -11.07 6.88 13.09
C LEU A 135 -11.03 5.61 13.95
N LEU A 136 -10.37 5.65 15.11
CA LEU A 136 -10.33 4.51 16.04
C LEU A 136 -11.73 4.17 16.57
N ASP A 137 -12.53 5.18 16.89
CA ASP A 137 -13.92 5.01 17.32
C ASP A 137 -14.77 4.34 16.21
N ARG A 138 -14.62 4.82 14.98
CA ARG A 138 -15.34 4.27 13.80
C ARG A 138 -15.04 2.81 13.53
N VAL A 139 -13.85 2.32 13.86
CA VAL A 139 -13.48 0.91 13.72
C VAL A 139 -13.73 0.11 15.01
N GLY A 140 -14.39 0.71 16.01
CA GLY A 140 -14.84 0.02 17.22
C GLY A 140 -13.76 -0.20 18.27
N ILE A 141 -12.66 0.56 18.25
CA ILE A 141 -11.67 0.52 19.33
C ILE A 141 -12.25 1.16 20.59
N PRO A 142 -12.39 0.45 21.73
CA PRO A 142 -12.91 1.02 22.97
C PRO A 142 -11.93 2.07 23.52
N ASP A 143 -12.46 3.09 24.18
CA ASP A 143 -11.69 4.17 24.82
C ASP A 143 -10.62 4.80 23.90
N PRO A 144 -10.96 5.23 22.67
CA PRO A 144 -9.99 5.58 21.64
C PRO A 144 -9.11 6.76 22.03
N GLN A 145 -9.57 7.65 22.93
CA GLN A 145 -8.80 8.80 23.42
C GLN A 145 -7.59 8.38 24.29
N GLU A 146 -7.72 7.27 25.03
CA GLU A 146 -6.63 6.72 25.81
C GLU A 146 -5.82 5.73 24.99
N ARG A 147 -6.50 4.83 24.29
CA ARG A 147 -5.87 3.78 23.48
C ARG A 147 -4.96 4.30 22.37
N ILE A 148 -5.23 5.48 21.84
CA ILE A 148 -4.38 6.09 20.82
C ILE A 148 -2.92 6.30 21.29
N LYS A 149 -2.70 6.43 22.62
CA LYS A 149 -1.37 6.61 23.22
C LYS A 149 -0.60 5.31 23.35
N ASP A 150 -1.28 4.18 23.19
CA ASP A 150 -0.69 2.87 23.32
C ASP A 150 0.16 2.48 22.12
N PHE A 151 0.98 1.45 22.32
CA PHE A 151 1.78 0.85 21.26
C PHE A 151 1.00 -0.25 20.53
N PRO A 152 1.32 -0.55 19.26
CA PRO A 152 0.60 -1.54 18.47
C PRO A 152 0.43 -2.91 19.13
N HIS A 153 1.44 -3.39 19.86
CA HIS A 153 1.41 -4.70 20.50
C HIS A 153 0.41 -4.83 21.65
N THR A 154 -0.17 -3.72 22.13
CA THR A 154 -1.22 -3.75 23.17
C THR A 154 -2.62 -3.89 22.57
N PHE A 155 -2.74 -3.79 21.25
CA PHE A 155 -4.00 -4.02 20.55
C PHE A 155 -4.17 -5.50 20.24
N SER A 156 -5.38 -6.04 20.39
CA SER A 156 -5.69 -7.38 19.93
C SER A 156 -5.69 -7.45 18.40
N GLY A 157 -5.33 -8.59 17.82
CA GLY A 157 -5.18 -8.79 16.37
C GLY A 157 -6.48 -8.86 15.58
N GLY A 158 -7.56 -8.30 16.08
CA GLY A 158 -8.88 -8.28 15.43
C GLY A 158 -9.49 -6.91 15.36
#